data_2947fec348250293aabdbd38a451f5b9
#
_entry.id   2947fec348250293aabdbd38a451f5b9
#
_cell.length_a   1.000
_cell.length_b   1.000
_cell.length_c   1.000
_cell.angle_alpha   90.00
_cell.angle_beta   90.00
_cell.angle_gamma   90.00
#
_symmetry.space_group_name_H-M   'P 1'
#
loop_
_entity.id
_entity.type
_entity.pdbx_description
1 polymer ?
#
loop_
_entity_poly.entity_id
_entity_poly.type
_entity_poly.pdbx_seq_one_letter_code
_entity_poly.pdbx_strand_id
1 'polypeptide(L)'
;MPFADAKLRKQPERPRHGARRAPALALGWDNALAVIDPTRGRLLGHIPTGWYPSSVAVSPDSRTIYVTNLKGARSFPRTKESQFPDYLINQLGGGYLVPGTLSIIPSPGDRELGALSHTVAANNGWNERLRPGDAQAVAGADLDCSVVPCEEGGATPIEHVVFVLRENKTYDQLFGDLPQGEGDPSLTLYGRKITPNAHALAEQFVLMDQLYADSENSRPGHQWVNAAIDPDYVEKTWPSATSGLRNRPDDAADPPVKPIVYPESGYLFDNCLAHGLPYRSYGGFLRENPDGTFVESWLANTDRAYVAWDLAVPEKTRFDEWKREFDAGIFPRFEFVYFPNDHTAGASPGYPSPDYMVAENDYYTGKLVETISHSPYWEKTLIFLIEDDPQSGADHVDSHRTVGLVIGPHVKRGLVTHERFDMPRMIRTMEMLLGLPPMSRFDAMAAPMRSVFTATPDTTPYEALPIGVPLTMNGADTPGAAESMKMDFSKPDRIPDMALNRVLWNLARREPWPPKSARFSSDPDDD
;
A
#
# COMPACT_ATOMS: atom_id res chain seq x y z
N MET A 1 21.61 -8.78 15.97
CA MET A 1 21.89 -10.05 16.69
C MET A 1 21.26 -11.14 15.87
N PRO A 2 21.95 -12.20 15.45
CA PRO A 2 21.34 -13.29 14.74
C PRO A 2 20.34 -13.97 15.68
N PHE A 3 19.10 -14.18 15.23
CA PHE A 3 18.16 -15.05 15.90
C PHE A 3 18.78 -16.46 15.85
N ALA A 4 19.52 -16.76 16.92
CA ALA A 4 20.09 -18.08 17.11
C ALA A 4 18.95 -19.08 17.23
N ASP A 5 19.10 -20.17 16.50
CA ASP A 5 18.43 -21.45 16.66
C ASP A 5 17.60 -21.55 17.94
N ALA A 6 16.28 -21.69 17.78
CA ALA A 6 15.44 -22.18 18.84
C ALA A 6 15.87 -23.63 19.14
N LYS A 7 16.98 -23.76 19.86
CA LYS A 7 17.41 -25.05 20.41
C LYS A 7 16.28 -25.55 21.29
N LEU A 8 15.60 -26.60 20.83
CA LEU A 8 14.74 -27.44 21.63
C LEU A 8 15.46 -27.77 22.93
N ARG A 9 15.15 -27.03 24.01
CA ARG A 9 15.70 -27.36 25.33
C ARG A 9 15.22 -28.74 25.71
N LYS A 10 16.15 -29.60 26.10
CA LYS A 10 15.90 -30.91 26.66
C LYS A 10 14.85 -30.81 27.76
N GLN A 11 13.82 -31.65 27.66
CA GLN A 11 12.69 -31.72 28.59
C GLN A 11 13.13 -32.14 29.99
N PRO A 12 12.60 -31.52 31.06
CA PRO A 12 12.46 -32.20 32.35
C PRO A 12 11.34 -33.23 32.30
N GLU A 13 11.47 -34.25 33.16
CA GLU A 13 10.67 -35.48 33.20
C GLU A 13 9.14 -35.23 33.14
N ARG A 14 8.43 -36.15 32.45
CA ARG A 14 7.01 -36.12 32.14
C ARG A 14 6.12 -35.98 33.38
N PRO A 15 5.19 -35.01 33.42
CA PRO A 15 4.01 -35.12 34.29
C PRO A 15 3.08 -36.20 33.72
N ARG A 16 2.65 -37.10 34.57
CA ARG A 16 1.59 -38.07 34.24
C ARG A 16 0.25 -37.32 34.17
N HIS A 17 -0.36 -37.37 33.01
CA HIS A 17 -1.68 -36.96 32.52
C HIS A 17 -1.70 -35.79 31.54
N GLY A 18 -1.91 -36.12 30.30
CA GLY A 18 -2.90 -35.58 29.34
C GLY A 18 -2.55 -34.41 28.45
N ALA A 19 -1.79 -33.44 28.82
CA ALA A 19 -1.50 -32.31 27.93
C ALA A 19 -0.17 -32.55 27.17
N ARG A 20 -0.27 -33.09 25.95
CA ARG A 20 0.86 -33.13 25.04
C ARG A 20 1.23 -31.68 24.71
N ARG A 21 2.46 -31.29 24.99
CA ARG A 21 3.02 -30.01 24.50
C ARG A 21 3.06 -30.07 22.98
N ALA A 22 2.02 -29.62 22.33
CA ALA A 22 2.05 -29.38 20.90
C ALA A 22 2.79 -28.04 20.68
N PRO A 23 3.91 -27.98 19.95
CA PRO A 23 4.52 -26.72 19.57
C PRO A 23 3.54 -25.93 18.73
N ALA A 24 3.54 -24.62 18.94
CA ALA A 24 2.77 -23.69 18.15
C ALA A 24 3.73 -22.85 17.30
N LEU A 25 3.36 -22.58 16.06
CA LEU A 25 4.07 -21.74 15.11
C LEU A 25 3.23 -20.51 14.82
N ALA A 26 3.82 -19.33 14.93
CA ALA A 26 3.16 -18.10 14.54
C ALA A 26 3.09 -17.98 13.02
N LEU A 27 1.89 -17.78 12.49
CA LEU A 27 1.60 -17.56 11.08
C LEU A 27 1.23 -16.08 10.90
N GLY A 28 2.24 -15.25 10.62
CA GLY A 28 2.10 -13.77 10.58
C GLY A 28 0.91 -13.34 9.72
N TRP A 29 0.94 -13.70 8.47
CA TRP A 29 -0.07 -13.30 7.49
C TRP A 29 -1.44 -13.99 7.65
N ASP A 30 -1.54 -15.05 8.46
CA ASP A 30 -2.82 -15.73 8.71
C ASP A 30 -3.51 -15.25 9.98
N ASN A 31 -2.87 -14.34 10.73
CA ASN A 31 -3.34 -13.89 12.04
C ASN A 31 -3.71 -15.06 12.95
N ALA A 32 -2.84 -16.07 12.98
CA ALA A 32 -3.12 -17.35 13.65
C ALA A 32 -1.85 -18.03 14.19
N LEU A 33 -2.05 -19.00 15.08
CA LEU A 33 -1.06 -20.01 15.40
C LEU A 33 -1.43 -21.33 14.72
N ALA A 34 -0.43 -22.03 14.16
CA ALA A 34 -0.53 -23.44 13.82
C ALA A 34 -0.11 -24.30 15.03
N VAL A 35 -0.96 -25.20 15.45
CA VAL A 35 -0.68 -26.19 16.50
C VAL A 35 -0.25 -27.50 15.85
N ILE A 36 0.96 -27.98 16.17
CA ILE A 36 1.61 -29.09 15.45
C ILE A 36 1.89 -30.27 16.38
N ASP A 37 1.65 -31.50 15.93
CA ASP A 37 2.20 -32.74 16.55
C ASP A 37 3.64 -32.93 16.04
N PRO A 38 4.67 -32.64 16.85
CA PRO A 38 6.06 -32.69 16.38
C PRO A 38 6.55 -34.13 16.17
N THR A 39 5.85 -35.13 16.76
CA THR A 39 6.24 -36.52 16.63
C THR A 39 5.78 -37.13 15.32
N ARG A 40 4.70 -36.60 14.76
CA ARG A 40 4.10 -37.05 13.50
C ARG A 40 4.24 -36.03 12.37
N GLY A 41 4.78 -34.82 12.64
CA GLY A 41 4.86 -33.74 11.68
C GLY A 41 3.49 -33.29 11.16
N ARG A 42 2.43 -33.43 12.00
CA ARG A 42 1.05 -33.19 11.57
C ARG A 42 0.47 -31.94 12.22
N LEU A 43 -0.18 -31.10 11.41
CA LEU A 43 -1.02 -30.01 11.88
C LEU A 43 -2.22 -30.58 12.66
N LEU A 44 -2.46 -30.05 13.86
CA LEU A 44 -3.59 -30.42 14.73
C LEU A 44 -4.74 -29.44 14.59
N GLY A 45 -4.44 -28.17 14.31
CA GLY A 45 -5.41 -27.10 14.13
C GLY A 45 -4.77 -25.73 14.23
N HIS A 46 -5.63 -24.69 14.22
CA HIS A 46 -5.22 -23.30 14.30
C HIS A 46 -5.91 -22.59 15.47
N ILE A 47 -5.25 -21.53 15.97
CA ILE A 47 -5.79 -20.64 17.01
C ILE A 47 -5.74 -19.22 16.46
N PRO A 48 -6.85 -18.46 16.41
CA PRO A 48 -6.84 -17.08 15.97
C PRO A 48 -6.08 -16.19 16.97
N THR A 49 -5.40 -15.17 16.45
CA THR A 49 -4.60 -14.20 17.24
C THR A 49 -4.97 -12.77 16.87
N GLY A 50 -4.25 -11.79 17.40
CA GLY A 50 -4.21 -10.45 16.83
C GLY A 50 -3.46 -10.42 15.49
N TRP A 51 -3.32 -9.22 14.93
CA TRP A 51 -2.71 -9.04 13.63
C TRP A 51 -1.20 -9.27 13.66
N TYR A 52 -0.75 -10.05 12.73
CA TYR A 52 0.64 -10.41 12.50
C TYR A 52 1.33 -10.99 13.75
N PRO A 53 0.96 -12.21 14.20
CA PRO A 53 1.66 -12.87 15.30
C PRO A 53 3.12 -13.12 14.94
N SER A 54 4.03 -12.61 15.77
CA SER A 54 5.47 -12.59 15.51
C SER A 54 6.26 -13.56 16.40
N SER A 55 5.72 -13.91 17.58
CA SER A 55 6.36 -14.83 18.50
C SER A 55 5.33 -15.54 19.36
N VAL A 56 5.67 -16.74 19.82
CA VAL A 56 4.83 -17.55 20.70
C VAL A 56 5.65 -18.17 21.83
N ALA A 57 5.11 -18.16 23.03
CA ALA A 57 5.63 -18.85 24.20
C ALA A 57 4.51 -19.61 24.91
N VAL A 58 4.84 -20.74 25.51
CA VAL A 58 3.89 -21.54 26.29
C VAL A 58 4.35 -21.61 27.74
N SER A 59 3.42 -21.44 28.68
CA SER A 59 3.72 -21.54 30.11
C SER A 59 4.32 -22.89 30.49
N PRO A 60 5.13 -22.98 31.54
CA PRO A 60 5.76 -24.25 31.97
C PRO A 60 4.77 -25.38 32.23
N ASP A 61 3.57 -25.07 32.71
CA ASP A 61 2.48 -26.01 32.96
C ASP A 61 1.64 -26.33 31.73
N SER A 62 1.97 -25.72 30.57
CA SER A 62 1.29 -25.86 29.28
C SER A 62 -0.18 -25.43 29.25
N ARG A 63 -0.61 -24.60 30.20
CA ARG A 63 -2.01 -24.15 30.31
C ARG A 63 -2.27 -22.82 29.60
N THR A 64 -1.21 -22.04 29.33
CA THR A 64 -1.35 -20.70 28.75
C THR A 64 -0.37 -20.52 27.60
N ILE A 65 -0.85 -19.97 26.51
CA ILE A 65 -0.09 -19.57 25.33
C ILE A 65 -0.01 -18.05 25.31
N TYR A 66 1.18 -17.49 25.14
CA TYR A 66 1.45 -16.07 24.99
C TYR A 66 1.88 -15.80 23.57
N VAL A 67 1.24 -14.82 22.91
CA VAL A 67 1.52 -14.48 21.52
C VAL A 67 1.74 -12.98 21.41
N THR A 68 2.89 -12.57 20.91
CA THR A 68 3.09 -11.16 20.51
C THR A 68 2.55 -10.94 19.10
N ASN A 69 1.70 -9.94 18.93
CA ASN A 69 1.14 -9.55 17.64
C ASN A 69 1.76 -8.22 17.23
N LEU A 70 2.49 -8.19 16.12
CA LEU A 70 3.26 -7.03 15.68
C LEU A 70 2.36 -5.83 15.36
N LYS A 71 1.23 -6.08 14.69
CA LYS A 71 0.24 -5.06 14.30
C LYS A 71 -0.98 -4.99 15.24
N GLY A 72 -0.95 -5.70 16.36
CA GLY A 72 -1.99 -5.64 17.38
C GLY A 72 -3.34 -6.21 16.94
N ALA A 73 -4.39 -5.42 17.03
CA ALA A 73 -5.77 -5.82 16.71
C ALA A 73 -6.57 -4.73 15.98
N ARG A 74 -5.97 -3.56 15.77
CA ARG A 74 -6.57 -2.42 15.06
C ARG A 74 -5.51 -1.38 14.73
N SER A 75 -5.77 -0.55 13.74
CA SER A 75 -5.14 0.73 13.50
C SER A 75 -5.96 1.88 14.08
N PHE A 76 -5.36 3.04 14.19
CA PHE A 76 -5.99 4.24 14.71
C PHE A 76 -5.92 5.39 13.70
N PRO A 77 -6.95 6.23 13.62
CA PRO A 77 -6.84 7.49 12.92
C PRO A 77 -5.76 8.36 13.60
N ARG A 78 -5.00 9.09 12.79
CA ARG A 78 -3.87 9.91 13.29
C ARG A 78 -4.30 11.06 14.21
N THR A 79 -5.54 11.46 14.14
CA THR A 79 -6.13 12.50 15.00
C THR A 79 -6.17 12.15 16.49
N LYS A 80 -5.87 10.89 16.86
CA LYS A 80 -5.80 10.42 18.26
C LYS A 80 -4.37 10.33 18.84
N GLU A 81 -3.42 11.06 18.27
CA GLU A 81 -2.00 11.05 18.73
C GLU A 81 -1.80 11.41 20.20
N SER A 82 -2.67 12.25 20.79
CA SER A 82 -2.59 12.64 22.20
C SER A 82 -2.68 11.47 23.19
N GLN A 83 -3.11 10.30 22.74
CA GLN A 83 -3.17 9.08 23.55
C GLN A 83 -1.80 8.36 23.64
N PHE A 84 -0.81 8.75 22.83
CA PHE A 84 0.49 8.09 22.79
C PHE A 84 1.60 9.01 23.33
N PRO A 85 2.59 8.47 24.07
CA PRO A 85 3.72 9.24 24.52
C PRO A 85 4.56 9.79 23.35
N ASP A 86 4.99 11.04 23.43
CA ASP A 86 5.78 11.73 22.40
C ASP A 86 7.00 10.95 21.91
N TYR A 87 7.65 10.19 22.80
CA TYR A 87 8.82 9.41 22.42
C TYR A 87 8.49 8.26 21.46
N LEU A 88 7.30 7.65 21.58
CA LEU A 88 6.85 6.61 20.65
C LEU A 88 6.54 7.21 19.28
N ILE A 89 5.82 8.34 19.27
CA ILE A 89 5.48 9.07 18.06
C ILE A 89 6.75 9.44 17.27
N ASN A 90 7.78 9.91 17.97
CA ASN A 90 9.03 10.35 17.35
C ASN A 90 9.96 9.21 16.90
N GLN A 91 9.79 8.00 17.44
CA GLN A 91 10.70 6.87 17.18
C GLN A 91 10.13 5.84 16.22
N LEU A 92 8.81 5.69 16.15
CA LEU A 92 8.15 4.61 15.42
C LEU A 92 7.52 5.07 14.10
N GLY A 93 7.55 6.36 13.78
CA GLY A 93 6.86 6.87 12.59
C GLY A 93 5.38 6.45 12.60
N GLY A 94 4.84 5.99 11.47
CA GLY A 94 3.48 5.48 11.37
C GLY A 94 3.16 4.27 12.24
N GLY A 95 4.17 3.50 12.63
CA GLY A 95 3.99 2.26 13.38
C GLY A 95 3.31 2.39 14.75
N TYR A 96 3.31 3.56 15.37
CA TYR A 96 2.60 3.75 16.66
C TYR A 96 1.07 3.76 16.52
N LEU A 97 0.54 3.98 15.31
CA LEU A 97 -0.90 3.91 15.03
C LEU A 97 -1.40 2.47 14.87
N VAL A 98 -0.48 1.53 14.80
CA VAL A 98 -0.74 0.09 14.75
C VAL A 98 -0.04 -0.58 15.94
N PRO A 99 -0.46 -0.29 17.18
CA PRO A 99 0.25 -0.73 18.38
C PRO A 99 0.17 -2.25 18.53
N GLY A 100 1.33 -2.88 18.73
CA GLY A 100 1.41 -4.31 19.01
C GLY A 100 0.66 -4.71 20.27
N THR A 101 0.19 -5.96 20.31
CA THR A 101 -0.53 -6.53 21.46
C THR A 101 0.09 -7.83 21.94
N LEU A 102 -0.22 -8.21 23.17
CA LEU A 102 0.06 -9.53 23.72
C LEU A 102 -1.27 -10.30 23.92
N SER A 103 -1.47 -11.35 23.14
CA SER A 103 -2.57 -12.29 23.37
C SER A 103 -2.19 -13.30 24.46
N ILE A 104 -3.07 -13.49 25.45
CA ILE A 104 -2.94 -14.46 26.51
C ILE A 104 -4.08 -15.46 26.34
N ILE A 105 -3.76 -16.66 25.87
CA ILE A 105 -4.72 -17.65 25.38
C ILE A 105 -4.66 -18.89 26.28
N PRO A 106 -5.75 -19.33 26.91
CA PRO A 106 -5.81 -20.65 27.55
C PRO A 106 -5.53 -21.73 26.51
N SER A 107 -4.69 -22.73 26.84
CA SER A 107 -4.41 -23.82 25.91
C SER A 107 -5.69 -24.60 25.62
N PRO A 108 -6.19 -24.64 24.37
CA PRO A 108 -7.46 -25.26 24.04
C PRO A 108 -7.39 -26.80 24.11
N GLY A 109 -8.49 -27.44 24.48
CA GLY A 109 -8.69 -28.88 24.26
C GLY A 109 -9.00 -29.18 22.78
N ASP A 110 -8.97 -30.49 22.42
CA ASP A 110 -9.13 -30.89 21.00
C ASP A 110 -10.43 -30.38 20.37
N ARG A 111 -11.55 -30.38 21.08
CA ARG A 111 -12.83 -29.90 20.58
C ARG A 111 -12.81 -28.39 20.35
N GLU A 112 -12.22 -27.66 21.28
CA GLU A 112 -12.09 -26.19 21.21
C GLU A 112 -11.13 -25.79 20.08
N LEU A 113 -10.01 -26.51 19.94
CA LEU A 113 -9.06 -26.31 18.84
C LEU A 113 -9.73 -26.50 17.47
N GLY A 114 -10.65 -27.46 17.34
CA GLY A 114 -11.45 -27.64 16.15
C GLY A 114 -12.31 -26.40 15.83
N ALA A 115 -13.02 -25.87 16.83
CA ALA A 115 -13.84 -24.66 16.66
C ALA A 115 -12.99 -23.43 16.31
N LEU A 116 -11.85 -23.22 16.98
CA LEU A 116 -10.90 -22.14 16.69
C LEU A 116 -10.32 -22.25 15.28
N SER A 117 -10.04 -23.49 14.83
CA SER A 117 -9.57 -23.73 13.45
C SER A 117 -10.60 -23.32 12.40
N HIS A 118 -11.89 -23.55 12.67
CA HIS A 118 -12.97 -23.06 11.78
C HIS A 118 -13.02 -21.54 11.75
N THR A 119 -12.82 -20.86 12.89
CA THR A 119 -12.74 -19.41 12.94
C THR A 119 -11.59 -18.88 12.08
N VAL A 120 -10.39 -19.46 12.22
CA VAL A 120 -9.23 -19.07 11.40
C VAL A 120 -9.51 -19.29 9.93
N ALA A 121 -10.07 -20.45 9.58
CA ALA A 121 -10.41 -20.77 8.19
C ALA A 121 -11.46 -19.80 7.62
N ALA A 122 -12.46 -19.39 8.41
CA ALA A 122 -13.44 -18.39 7.99
C ALA A 122 -12.81 -17.01 7.81
N ASN A 123 -11.98 -16.56 8.79
CA ASN A 123 -11.30 -15.26 8.71
C ASN A 123 -10.35 -15.13 7.51
N ASN A 124 -9.77 -16.25 7.07
CA ASN A 124 -8.84 -16.31 5.95
C ASN A 124 -9.49 -16.86 4.66
N GLY A 125 -10.81 -17.04 4.62
CA GLY A 125 -11.50 -17.56 3.44
C GLY A 125 -11.15 -19.01 3.05
N TRP A 126 -10.47 -19.79 3.90
CA TRP A 126 -9.99 -21.15 3.55
C TRP A 126 -11.13 -22.18 3.44
N ASN A 127 -12.29 -21.91 4.00
CA ASN A 127 -13.47 -22.79 3.93
C ASN A 127 -14.18 -22.73 2.59
N GLU A 128 -13.94 -21.69 1.84
CA GLU A 128 -14.44 -21.53 0.49
C GLU A 128 -13.42 -22.18 -0.43
N ARG A 129 -13.85 -23.15 -1.22
CA ARG A 129 -13.06 -23.58 -2.37
C ARG A 129 -13.16 -22.45 -3.40
N LEU A 130 -12.47 -21.33 -3.08
CA LEU A 130 -12.39 -20.21 -3.98
C LEU A 130 -11.57 -20.66 -5.19
N ARG A 131 -12.26 -20.96 -6.27
CA ARG A 131 -11.62 -20.83 -7.57
C ARG A 131 -11.30 -19.35 -7.75
N PRO A 132 -10.22 -19.00 -8.43
CA PRO A 132 -10.02 -17.63 -8.86
C PRO A 132 -11.31 -17.09 -9.47
N GLY A 133 -11.89 -16.04 -8.90
CA GLY A 133 -13.21 -15.52 -9.28
C GLY A 133 -14.40 -15.90 -8.38
N ASP A 134 -14.30 -16.92 -7.51
CA ASP A 134 -15.42 -17.38 -6.67
C ASP A 134 -15.68 -16.52 -5.42
N ALA A 135 -14.77 -15.63 -5.03
CA ALA A 135 -14.97 -14.72 -3.88
C ALA A 135 -16.24 -13.86 -4.00
N GLN A 136 -16.79 -13.73 -5.18
CA GLN A 136 -18.03 -13.02 -5.48
C GLN A 136 -19.26 -13.93 -5.62
N ALA A 137 -19.08 -15.23 -5.85
CA ALA A 137 -20.19 -16.18 -5.95
C ALA A 137 -20.94 -16.36 -4.62
N VAL A 138 -20.31 -16.02 -3.50
CA VAL A 138 -20.91 -16.06 -2.15
C VAL A 138 -22.01 -15.02 -1.96
N ALA A 139 -22.03 -13.96 -2.76
CA ALA A 139 -23.00 -12.87 -2.62
C ALA A 139 -24.32 -13.05 -3.40
N GLY A 140 -24.45 -14.10 -4.25
CA GLY A 140 -25.68 -14.34 -5.03
C GLY A 140 -26.08 -13.21 -5.97
N ALA A 141 -25.15 -12.29 -6.29
CA ALA A 141 -25.39 -11.20 -7.22
C ALA A 141 -24.99 -11.61 -8.64
N ASP A 142 -25.78 -11.22 -9.63
CA ASP A 142 -25.39 -11.27 -11.05
C ASP A 142 -24.14 -10.39 -11.22
N LEU A 143 -22.98 -11.02 -11.41
CA LEU A 143 -21.71 -10.30 -11.58
C LEU A 143 -21.68 -9.64 -12.96
N ASP A 144 -21.42 -8.35 -12.99
CA ASP A 144 -21.13 -7.66 -14.25
C ASP A 144 -19.69 -7.99 -14.70
N CYS A 145 -19.58 -8.88 -15.70
CA CYS A 145 -18.31 -9.31 -16.29
C CYS A 145 -18.04 -8.64 -17.63
N SER A 146 -18.76 -7.58 -17.93
CA SER A 146 -18.68 -6.90 -19.23
C SER A 146 -17.34 -6.18 -19.46
N VAL A 147 -16.68 -5.74 -18.40
CA VAL A 147 -15.38 -5.06 -18.46
C VAL A 147 -14.29 -5.92 -17.83
N VAL A 148 -14.44 -6.23 -16.54
CA VAL A 148 -13.52 -7.13 -15.83
C VAL A 148 -14.04 -8.56 -16.00
N PRO A 149 -13.31 -9.46 -16.68
CA PRO A 149 -13.77 -10.83 -16.92
C PRO A 149 -14.13 -11.58 -15.64
N CYS A 150 -15.08 -12.51 -15.70
CA CYS A 150 -15.40 -13.40 -14.58
C CYS A 150 -14.35 -14.49 -14.37
N GLU A 151 -13.65 -14.87 -15.43
CA GLU A 151 -12.62 -15.89 -15.44
C GLU A 151 -11.31 -15.32 -15.97
N GLU A 152 -10.19 -15.85 -15.53
CA GLU A 152 -8.86 -15.46 -16.03
C GLU A 152 -8.79 -15.70 -17.55
N GLY A 153 -8.23 -14.72 -18.27
CA GLY A 153 -8.14 -14.77 -19.73
C GLY A 153 -9.50 -14.64 -20.45
N GLY A 154 -10.59 -14.36 -19.72
CA GLY A 154 -11.88 -14.06 -20.30
C GLY A 154 -11.86 -12.80 -21.16
N ALA A 155 -12.93 -12.60 -21.96
CA ALA A 155 -13.02 -11.45 -22.84
C ALA A 155 -13.16 -10.13 -22.05
N THR A 156 -12.45 -9.10 -22.48
CA THR A 156 -12.52 -7.73 -21.98
C THR A 156 -12.41 -6.74 -23.14
N PRO A 157 -13.08 -5.58 -23.09
CA PRO A 157 -12.88 -4.51 -24.06
C PRO A 157 -11.53 -3.78 -23.89
N ILE A 158 -10.77 -4.07 -22.82
CA ILE A 158 -9.57 -3.34 -22.45
C ILE A 158 -8.34 -4.00 -23.08
N GLU A 159 -7.55 -3.19 -23.79
CA GLU A 159 -6.29 -3.61 -24.41
C GLU A 159 -5.07 -3.06 -23.67
N HIS A 160 -5.20 -1.92 -22.98
CA HIS A 160 -4.12 -1.26 -22.28
C HIS A 160 -4.49 -0.95 -20.82
N VAL A 161 -3.59 -1.26 -19.92
CA VAL A 161 -3.67 -0.90 -18.49
C VAL A 161 -2.46 -0.07 -18.15
N VAL A 162 -2.68 1.14 -17.65
CA VAL A 162 -1.63 2.03 -17.13
C VAL A 162 -1.76 2.09 -15.61
N PHE A 163 -0.69 1.76 -14.91
CA PHE A 163 -0.63 1.82 -13.46
C PHE A 163 0.29 2.95 -13.01
N VAL A 164 -0.29 4.00 -12.43
CA VAL A 164 0.43 5.17 -11.94
C VAL A 164 0.62 5.05 -10.44
N LEU A 165 1.88 5.00 -10.01
CA LEU A 165 2.25 5.01 -8.61
C LEU A 165 2.70 6.42 -8.20
N ARG A 166 2.21 6.89 -7.05
CA ARG A 166 2.57 8.15 -6.43
C ARG A 166 3.06 7.93 -5.01
N GLU A 167 3.50 9.00 -4.35
CA GLU A 167 4.12 8.96 -3.03
C GLU A 167 3.32 9.73 -1.97
N ASN A 168 2.83 8.99 -1.03
CA ASN A 168 2.60 9.24 0.38
C ASN A 168 1.54 10.31 0.73
N LYS A 169 0.30 10.14 0.27
CA LYS A 169 -0.79 11.00 0.75
C LYS A 169 -1.97 10.20 1.29
N THR A 170 -2.54 10.71 2.40
CA THR A 170 -3.84 10.21 2.88
C THR A 170 -4.99 10.78 2.08
N TYR A 171 -6.14 10.14 2.17
CA TYR A 171 -7.37 10.65 1.57
C TYR A 171 -7.68 12.08 2.05
N ASP A 172 -7.66 12.35 3.35
CA ASP A 172 -8.00 13.68 3.89
C ASP A 172 -6.98 14.76 3.49
N GLN A 173 -5.71 14.42 3.32
CA GLN A 173 -4.70 15.40 2.90
C GLN A 173 -4.99 15.98 1.52
N LEU A 174 -5.59 15.19 0.60
CA LEU A 174 -5.96 15.65 -0.73
C LEU A 174 -7.47 15.95 -0.83
N PHE A 175 -8.31 14.98 -0.50
CA PHE A 175 -9.74 14.96 -0.79
C PHE A 175 -10.62 15.31 0.42
N GLY A 176 -10.02 15.70 1.54
CA GLY A 176 -10.80 16.10 2.72
C GLY A 176 -11.76 17.26 2.46
N ASP A 177 -11.49 18.11 1.46
CA ASP A 177 -12.35 19.23 1.04
C ASP A 177 -13.41 18.86 -0.02
N LEU A 178 -13.47 17.60 -0.48
CA LEU A 178 -14.53 17.13 -1.39
C LEU A 178 -15.83 16.88 -0.60
N PRO A 179 -16.91 17.61 -0.94
CA PRO A 179 -18.15 17.52 -0.16
C PRO A 179 -18.93 16.22 -0.40
N GLN A 180 -18.59 15.46 -1.45
CA GLN A 180 -19.31 14.23 -1.83
C GLN A 180 -18.79 12.97 -1.14
N GLY A 181 -17.54 13.00 -0.67
CA GLY A 181 -16.88 11.87 -0.03
C GLY A 181 -16.83 11.99 1.49
N GLU A 182 -16.32 10.94 2.13
CA GLU A 182 -16.10 10.87 3.58
C GLU A 182 -14.77 11.58 3.94
N GLY A 183 -14.67 12.90 3.66
CA GLY A 183 -13.50 13.74 3.91
C GLY A 183 -13.63 14.64 5.14
N ASP A 184 -12.49 15.04 5.74
CA ASP A 184 -12.41 16.08 6.77
C ASP A 184 -11.61 17.30 6.26
N PRO A 185 -12.28 18.43 5.93
CA PRO A 185 -11.61 19.64 5.43
C PRO A 185 -10.58 20.22 6.40
N SER A 186 -10.70 19.94 7.70
CA SER A 186 -9.75 20.42 8.70
C SER A 186 -8.38 19.74 8.59
N LEU A 187 -8.30 18.60 7.92
CA LEU A 187 -7.08 17.83 7.70
C LEU A 187 -6.47 18.01 6.31
N THR A 188 -7.18 18.70 5.40
CA THR A 188 -6.73 18.90 4.02
C THR A 188 -5.50 19.81 3.96
N LEU A 189 -4.42 19.32 3.36
CA LEU A 189 -3.21 20.09 3.08
C LEU A 189 -3.16 20.57 1.64
N TYR A 190 -3.52 19.69 0.72
CA TYR A 190 -3.34 19.88 -0.72
C TYR A 190 -4.68 19.80 -1.46
N GLY A 191 -5.66 20.58 -0.97
CA GLY A 191 -7.00 20.62 -1.55
C GLY A 191 -7.05 21.13 -2.99
N ARG A 192 -8.25 21.31 -3.53
CA ARG A 192 -8.54 21.63 -4.94
C ARG A 192 -7.65 22.70 -5.58
N LYS A 193 -7.22 23.71 -4.84
CA LYS A 193 -6.36 24.76 -5.39
C LYS A 193 -4.98 24.22 -5.79
N ILE A 194 -4.48 23.23 -5.08
CA ILE A 194 -3.16 22.61 -5.28
C ILE A 194 -3.28 21.41 -6.20
N THR A 195 -4.33 20.61 -6.04
CA THR A 195 -4.57 19.38 -6.79
C THR A 195 -5.86 19.44 -7.65
N PRO A 196 -5.99 20.43 -8.56
CA PRO A 196 -7.21 20.57 -9.36
C PRO A 196 -7.49 19.36 -10.26
N ASN A 197 -6.46 18.66 -10.76
CA ASN A 197 -6.62 17.52 -11.64
C ASN A 197 -7.10 16.28 -10.86
N ALA A 198 -6.50 15.95 -9.71
CA ALA A 198 -6.97 14.84 -8.88
C ALA A 198 -8.44 15.02 -8.49
N HIS A 199 -8.85 16.24 -8.10
CA HIS A 199 -10.23 16.57 -7.79
C HIS A 199 -11.16 16.41 -9.00
N ALA A 200 -10.77 16.96 -10.16
CA ALA A 200 -11.56 16.85 -11.37
C ALA A 200 -11.69 15.40 -11.85
N LEU A 201 -10.64 14.60 -11.75
CA LEU A 201 -10.64 13.19 -12.10
C LEU A 201 -11.53 12.37 -11.14
N ALA A 202 -11.44 12.64 -9.83
CA ALA A 202 -12.30 11.99 -8.85
C ALA A 202 -13.80 12.29 -9.07
N GLU A 203 -14.12 13.55 -9.42
CA GLU A 203 -15.49 13.98 -9.70
C GLU A 203 -16.01 13.50 -11.05
N GLN A 204 -15.15 13.43 -12.07
CA GLN A 204 -15.57 13.01 -13.41
C GLN A 204 -15.66 11.49 -13.55
N PHE A 205 -14.83 10.73 -12.85
CA PHE A 205 -14.78 9.27 -12.91
C PHE A 205 -15.35 8.66 -11.62
N VAL A 206 -14.52 8.17 -10.73
CA VAL A 206 -14.98 7.58 -9.49
C VAL A 206 -14.22 8.14 -8.29
N LEU A 207 -14.97 8.58 -7.29
CA LEU A 207 -14.44 8.93 -5.97
C LEU A 207 -14.59 7.71 -5.05
N MET A 208 -13.46 7.16 -4.65
CA MET A 208 -13.37 6.04 -3.70
C MET A 208 -12.89 6.59 -2.36
N ASP A 209 -13.79 6.71 -1.40
CA ASP A 209 -13.46 7.30 -0.08
C ASP A 209 -13.12 6.24 0.99
N GLN A 210 -13.12 4.97 0.60
CA GLN A 210 -12.75 3.83 1.44
C GLN A 210 -11.68 2.97 0.71
N LEU A 211 -10.64 3.62 0.17
CA LEU A 211 -9.48 2.96 -0.38
C LEU A 211 -8.33 2.97 0.63
N TYR A 212 -7.70 1.83 0.83
CA TYR A 212 -6.64 1.64 1.82
C TYR A 212 -5.36 1.11 1.18
N ALA A 213 -4.22 1.67 1.61
CA ALA A 213 -2.93 1.04 1.43
C ALA A 213 -2.79 -0.16 2.39
N ASP A 214 -2.05 -1.17 1.99
CA ASP A 214 -1.76 -2.34 2.84
C ASP A 214 -0.42 -2.19 3.57
N SER A 215 0.04 -0.96 3.70
CA SER A 215 1.35 -0.60 4.24
C SER A 215 1.31 0.69 5.03
N GLU A 216 2.25 0.83 5.96
CA GLU A 216 2.43 2.02 6.79
C GLU A 216 3.50 2.97 6.24
N ASN A 217 4.35 2.50 5.30
CA ASN A 217 5.37 3.30 4.61
C ASN A 217 5.76 2.71 3.25
N SER A 218 6.61 3.42 2.49
CA SER A 218 6.90 3.09 1.09
C SER A 218 7.58 1.75 0.91
N ARG A 219 8.41 1.28 1.85
CA ARG A 219 9.13 0.01 1.68
C ARG A 219 8.19 -1.19 1.55
N PRO A 220 7.26 -1.47 2.48
CA PRO A 220 6.21 -2.46 2.25
C PRO A 220 5.22 -2.02 1.17
N GLY A 221 4.93 -0.71 1.02
CA GLY A 221 4.01 -0.19 0.01
C GLY A 221 4.38 -0.60 -1.40
N HIS A 222 5.64 -0.39 -1.78
CA HIS A 222 6.15 -0.84 -3.07
C HIS A 222 6.08 -2.37 -3.26
N GLN A 223 6.16 -3.16 -2.19
CA GLN A 223 5.94 -4.61 -2.28
C GLN A 223 4.48 -4.92 -2.57
N TRP A 224 3.56 -4.34 -1.77
CA TRP A 224 2.13 -4.56 -1.93
C TRP A 224 1.61 -4.17 -3.31
N VAL A 225 1.97 -2.99 -3.83
CA VAL A 225 1.51 -2.52 -5.15
C VAL A 225 2.09 -3.30 -6.33
N ASN A 226 3.19 -4.01 -6.14
CA ASN A 226 3.85 -4.73 -7.23
C ASN A 226 3.76 -6.26 -7.12
N ALA A 227 3.43 -6.80 -5.94
CA ALA A 227 3.41 -8.25 -5.69
C ALA A 227 2.16 -8.74 -4.96
N ALA A 228 1.27 -7.85 -4.55
CA ALA A 228 0.12 -8.15 -3.68
C ALA A 228 0.50 -8.93 -2.41
N ILE A 229 1.73 -8.75 -1.94
CA ILE A 229 2.25 -9.31 -0.69
C ILE A 229 3.54 -8.57 -0.30
N ASP A 230 3.75 -8.39 1.00
CA ASP A 230 5.04 -8.01 1.54
C ASP A 230 5.74 -9.24 2.16
N PRO A 231 7.02 -9.54 1.82
CA PRO A 231 7.76 -10.63 2.44
C PRO A 231 7.89 -10.46 3.95
N ASP A 232 7.79 -11.57 4.70
CA ASP A 232 7.85 -11.59 6.16
C ASP A 232 9.07 -10.85 6.74
N TYR A 233 10.19 -10.88 6.03
CA TYR A 233 11.37 -10.13 6.44
C TYR A 233 11.17 -8.62 6.34
N VAL A 234 10.57 -8.13 5.27
CA VAL A 234 10.31 -6.69 5.07
C VAL A 234 9.28 -6.23 6.09
N GLU A 235 8.18 -6.94 6.25
CA GLU A 235 7.12 -6.65 7.21
C GLU A 235 7.65 -6.55 8.66
N LYS A 236 8.58 -7.40 9.06
CA LYS A 236 9.18 -7.37 10.39
C LYS A 236 10.27 -6.32 10.58
N THR A 237 10.84 -5.81 9.51
CA THR A 237 12.03 -4.93 9.59
C THR A 237 11.78 -3.49 9.19
N TRP A 238 10.69 -3.18 8.49
CA TRP A 238 10.38 -1.82 8.08
C TRP A 238 10.33 -0.82 9.25
N PRO A 239 9.79 -1.13 10.46
CA PRO A 239 9.77 -0.15 11.55
C PRO A 239 11.17 0.31 11.97
N SER A 240 12.17 -0.57 11.90
CA SER A 240 13.56 -0.21 12.18
C SER A 240 14.23 0.49 11.00
N ALA A 241 13.69 0.31 9.79
CA ALA A 241 14.21 0.93 8.58
C ALA A 241 13.85 2.41 8.47
N THR A 242 12.69 2.82 8.95
CA THR A 242 12.16 4.18 8.81
C THR A 242 12.29 5.03 10.05
N SER A 243 12.53 4.44 11.22
CA SER A 243 12.58 5.15 12.50
C SER A 243 13.85 6.01 12.70
N GLY A 244 14.75 6.11 11.70
CA GLY A 244 16.03 6.81 11.86
C GLY A 244 16.99 6.13 12.85
N LEU A 245 16.66 4.94 13.34
CA LEU A 245 17.55 4.15 14.21
C LEU A 245 18.78 3.71 13.40
N ARG A 246 19.90 4.35 13.68
CA ARG A 246 21.21 4.02 13.12
C ARG A 246 21.65 2.66 13.64
N ASN A 247 22.05 1.77 12.80
CA ASN A 247 22.51 0.39 12.92
C ASN A 247 21.53 -0.62 12.35
N ARG A 248 21.21 -0.43 11.09
CA ARG A 248 20.44 -1.38 10.31
C ARG A 248 21.33 -2.52 9.84
N PRO A 249 20.87 -3.76 9.89
CA PRO A 249 21.34 -4.72 8.90
C PRO A 249 21.00 -4.13 7.53
N ASP A 250 21.98 -4.15 6.65
CA ASP A 250 21.94 -3.58 5.31
C ASP A 250 20.54 -3.61 4.72
N ASP A 251 20.05 -2.42 4.40
CA ASP A 251 18.71 -2.22 3.95
C ASP A 251 18.43 -3.15 2.80
N ALA A 252 17.40 -3.90 2.98
CA ALA A 252 16.88 -4.74 1.94
C ALA A 252 16.33 -3.93 0.76
N ALA A 253 16.18 -2.62 0.91
CA ALA A 253 15.89 -1.68 -0.15
C ALA A 253 17.14 -1.14 -0.86
N ASP A 254 18.34 -1.38 -0.29
CA ASP A 254 19.61 -1.00 -0.91
C ASP A 254 20.28 -2.23 -1.54
N PRO A 255 20.74 -2.13 -2.78
CA PRO A 255 21.52 -3.17 -3.43
C PRO A 255 22.86 -3.48 -2.72
N PRO A 256 23.35 -4.72 -2.79
CA PRO A 256 22.74 -5.90 -3.38
C PRO A 256 21.66 -6.48 -2.50
N VAL A 257 20.50 -6.68 -3.07
CA VAL A 257 19.31 -7.12 -2.35
C VAL A 257 19.44 -8.58 -2.00
N LYS A 258 19.22 -8.88 -0.74
CA LYS A 258 19.16 -10.28 -0.28
C LYS A 258 17.90 -10.93 -0.84
N PRO A 259 17.96 -12.18 -1.32
CA PRO A 259 16.78 -12.86 -1.87
C PRO A 259 15.55 -12.86 -0.94
N ILE A 260 15.79 -12.74 0.37
CA ILE A 260 14.75 -12.73 1.41
C ILE A 260 13.76 -11.54 1.33
N VAL A 261 14.10 -10.49 0.59
CA VAL A 261 13.22 -9.32 0.42
C VAL A 261 12.37 -9.40 -0.84
N TYR A 262 12.61 -10.40 -1.67
CA TYR A 262 11.78 -10.63 -2.84
C TYR A 262 10.67 -11.63 -2.50
N PRO A 263 9.42 -11.37 -2.90
CA PRO A 263 8.37 -12.36 -2.77
C PRO A 263 8.70 -13.58 -3.62
N GLU A 264 8.42 -14.77 -3.09
CA GLU A 264 8.71 -16.03 -3.78
C GLU A 264 7.92 -16.14 -5.10
N SER A 265 6.72 -15.58 -5.13
CA SER A 265 5.87 -15.51 -6.31
C SER A 265 6.36 -14.54 -7.40
N GLY A 266 7.35 -13.70 -7.09
CA GLY A 266 7.77 -12.61 -7.97
C GLY A 266 6.85 -11.39 -7.90
N TYR A 267 7.03 -10.48 -8.84
CA TYR A 267 6.31 -9.22 -8.96
C TYR A 267 5.43 -9.22 -10.22
N LEU A 268 4.58 -8.23 -10.36
CA LEU A 268 3.73 -8.05 -11.54
C LEU A 268 4.54 -8.06 -12.86
N PHE A 269 5.77 -7.52 -12.84
CA PHE A 269 6.69 -7.59 -13.99
C PHE A 269 7.14 -9.03 -14.30
N ASP A 270 7.42 -9.85 -13.28
CA ASP A 270 7.73 -11.27 -13.46
C ASP A 270 6.51 -12.02 -13.99
N ASN A 271 5.32 -11.70 -13.51
CA ASN A 271 4.06 -12.27 -13.98
C ASN A 271 3.81 -11.94 -15.46
N CYS A 272 4.02 -10.68 -15.86
CA CYS A 272 3.97 -10.28 -17.27
C CYS A 272 4.95 -11.08 -18.13
N LEU A 273 6.21 -11.20 -17.71
CA LEU A 273 7.23 -11.95 -18.44
C LEU A 273 6.88 -13.43 -18.57
N ALA A 274 6.42 -14.06 -17.47
CA ALA A 274 6.07 -15.47 -17.45
C ALA A 274 4.92 -15.82 -18.43
N HIS A 275 4.04 -14.86 -18.69
CA HIS A 275 2.87 -15.02 -19.57
C HIS A 275 3.03 -14.33 -20.93
N GLY A 276 4.23 -13.83 -21.24
CA GLY A 276 4.52 -13.18 -22.53
C GLY A 276 3.72 -11.90 -22.78
N LEU A 277 3.28 -11.23 -21.69
CA LEU A 277 2.54 -9.99 -21.77
C LEU A 277 3.52 -8.82 -21.94
N PRO A 278 3.42 -8.03 -23.03
CA PRO A 278 4.28 -6.86 -23.22
C PRO A 278 4.00 -5.80 -22.15
N TYR A 279 5.07 -5.31 -21.52
CA TYR A 279 4.99 -4.20 -20.57
C TYR A 279 6.12 -3.20 -20.76
N ARG A 280 5.94 -2.00 -20.20
CA ARG A 280 6.96 -0.96 -20.10
C ARG A 280 6.94 -0.35 -18.70
N SER A 281 8.10 -0.17 -18.10
CA SER A 281 8.25 0.43 -16.78
C SER A 281 8.99 1.77 -16.89
N TYR A 282 8.38 2.80 -16.33
CA TYR A 282 8.91 4.15 -16.20
C TYR A 282 9.12 4.44 -14.72
N GLY A 283 10.35 4.24 -14.24
CA GLY A 283 10.75 4.52 -12.87
C GLY A 283 10.40 3.44 -11.85
N GLY A 284 9.85 2.28 -12.27
CA GLY A 284 9.70 1.14 -11.38
C GLY A 284 11.06 0.62 -10.90
N PHE A 285 11.10 0.08 -9.70
CA PHE A 285 12.33 -0.51 -9.16
C PHE A 285 12.81 -1.67 -10.04
N LEU A 286 14.13 -1.87 -10.06
CA LEU A 286 14.77 -2.95 -10.81
C LEU A 286 15.18 -4.06 -9.85
N ARG A 287 14.86 -5.30 -10.24
CA ARG A 287 15.33 -6.48 -9.51
C ARG A 287 16.81 -6.71 -9.79
N GLU A 288 17.57 -6.92 -8.69
CA GLU A 288 19.00 -7.20 -8.77
C GLU A 288 19.32 -8.68 -8.60
N ASN A 289 20.37 -9.10 -9.28
CA ASN A 289 21.00 -10.38 -9.08
C ASN A 289 21.91 -10.34 -7.82
N PRO A 290 22.29 -11.51 -7.26
CA PRO A 290 23.17 -11.56 -6.10
C PRO A 290 24.56 -10.90 -6.29
N ASP A 291 24.98 -10.70 -7.52
CA ASP A 291 26.24 -10.03 -7.88
C ASP A 291 26.10 -8.50 -8.05
N GLY A 292 24.90 -7.95 -7.82
CA GLY A 292 24.61 -6.53 -7.94
C GLY A 292 24.30 -6.04 -9.35
N THR A 293 24.24 -6.95 -10.34
CA THR A 293 23.74 -6.61 -11.67
C THR A 293 22.21 -6.65 -11.72
N PHE A 294 21.60 -5.86 -12.60
CA PHE A 294 20.14 -5.91 -12.76
C PHE A 294 19.72 -7.13 -13.59
N VAL A 295 18.51 -7.64 -13.29
CA VAL A 295 17.88 -8.71 -14.09
C VAL A 295 17.62 -8.18 -15.51
N GLU A 296 18.26 -8.79 -16.50
CA GLU A 296 18.26 -8.30 -17.89
C GLU A 296 16.86 -8.19 -18.50
N SER A 297 15.97 -9.14 -18.21
CA SER A 297 14.59 -9.10 -18.72
C SER A 297 13.77 -7.93 -18.15
N TRP A 298 14.06 -7.50 -16.92
CA TRP A 298 13.45 -6.31 -16.35
C TRP A 298 14.04 -5.06 -16.98
N LEU A 299 15.36 -5.02 -17.10
CA LEU A 299 16.08 -3.89 -17.68
C LEU A 299 15.68 -3.62 -19.13
N ALA A 300 15.44 -4.67 -19.93
CA ALA A 300 14.98 -4.56 -21.32
C ALA A 300 13.59 -3.90 -21.46
N ASN A 301 12.74 -4.05 -20.46
CA ASN A 301 11.39 -3.48 -20.45
C ASN A 301 11.27 -2.17 -19.65
N THR A 302 12.38 -1.65 -19.15
CA THR A 302 12.43 -0.40 -18.38
C THR A 302 13.02 0.72 -19.22
N ASP A 303 12.39 1.89 -19.19
CA ASP A 303 13.00 3.10 -19.75
C ASP A 303 14.15 3.55 -18.84
N ARG A 304 15.37 3.56 -19.38
CA ARG A 304 16.58 3.91 -18.64
C ARG A 304 16.86 5.41 -18.59
N ALA A 305 16.18 6.19 -19.40
CA ALA A 305 16.26 7.64 -19.40
C ALA A 305 15.27 8.26 -18.40
N TYR A 306 14.23 7.49 -18.03
CA TYR A 306 13.28 7.91 -17.03
C TYR A 306 13.91 7.91 -15.63
N VAL A 307 13.87 9.06 -14.95
CA VAL A 307 14.43 9.20 -13.61
C VAL A 307 13.39 8.74 -12.57
N ALA A 308 13.67 7.66 -11.86
CA ALA A 308 12.79 7.14 -10.82
C ALA A 308 12.75 8.08 -9.59
N TRP A 309 13.48 7.76 -8.53
CA TRP A 309 13.54 8.60 -7.32
C TRP A 309 14.66 9.63 -7.42
N ASP A 310 14.31 10.86 -7.63
CA ASP A 310 15.12 12.06 -7.41
C ASP A 310 14.19 13.26 -7.32
N LEU A 311 13.92 13.74 -6.12
CA LEU A 311 12.98 14.85 -5.87
C LEU A 311 13.47 16.21 -6.40
N ALA A 312 14.74 16.31 -6.82
CA ALA A 312 15.27 17.50 -7.48
C ALA A 312 14.90 17.56 -8.97
N VAL A 313 14.50 16.43 -9.56
CA VAL A 313 14.06 16.34 -10.95
C VAL A 313 12.58 16.71 -11.04
N PRO A 314 12.20 17.73 -11.83
CA PRO A 314 10.79 18.09 -12.02
C PRO A 314 9.95 16.95 -12.61
N GLU A 315 8.69 16.85 -12.21
CA GLU A 315 7.75 15.89 -12.82
C GLU A 315 7.60 16.08 -14.33
N LYS A 316 7.76 17.33 -14.79
CA LYS A 316 7.82 17.63 -16.21
C LYS A 316 8.82 16.75 -16.97
N THR A 317 10.00 16.54 -16.42
CA THR A 317 11.07 15.75 -17.07
C THR A 317 10.65 14.28 -17.21
N ARG A 318 9.98 13.73 -16.21
CA ARG A 318 9.46 12.35 -16.23
C ARG A 318 8.32 12.22 -17.23
N PHE A 319 7.38 13.15 -17.20
CA PHE A 319 6.28 13.18 -18.15
C PHE A 319 6.78 13.34 -19.61
N ASP A 320 7.74 14.24 -19.86
CA ASP A 320 8.28 14.44 -21.19
C ASP A 320 8.96 13.17 -21.75
N GLU A 321 9.65 12.40 -20.90
CA GLU A 321 10.28 11.15 -21.30
C GLU A 321 9.25 10.05 -21.61
N TRP A 322 8.25 9.87 -20.72
CA TRP A 322 7.13 8.97 -20.99
C TRP A 322 6.40 9.35 -22.29
N LYS A 323 6.12 10.65 -22.46
CA LYS A 323 5.42 11.15 -23.64
C LYS A 323 6.23 10.96 -24.93
N ARG A 324 7.54 11.06 -24.87
CA ARG A 324 8.42 10.81 -26.02
C ARG A 324 8.24 9.38 -26.54
N GLU A 325 8.19 8.39 -25.66
CA GLU A 325 7.95 7.00 -26.05
C GLU A 325 6.52 6.77 -26.51
N PHE A 326 5.54 7.34 -25.81
CA PHE A 326 4.14 7.29 -26.23
C PHE A 326 3.91 7.85 -27.63
N ASP A 327 4.49 9.03 -27.93
CA ASP A 327 4.41 9.67 -29.27
C ASP A 327 5.16 8.83 -30.35
N ALA A 328 6.13 8.05 -29.96
CA ALA A 328 6.79 7.09 -30.85
C ALA A 328 6.01 5.78 -31.07
N GLY A 329 4.82 5.67 -30.48
CA GLY A 329 3.95 4.49 -30.58
C GLY A 329 4.32 3.34 -29.64
N ILE A 330 5.14 3.59 -28.62
CA ILE A 330 5.43 2.62 -27.56
C ILE A 330 4.34 2.73 -26.50
N PHE A 331 3.31 1.90 -26.61
CA PHE A 331 2.21 1.81 -25.68
C PHE A 331 1.76 0.35 -25.56
N PRO A 332 2.45 -0.46 -24.73
CA PRO A 332 2.18 -1.90 -24.60
C PRO A 332 0.89 -2.18 -23.83
N ARG A 333 0.61 -3.46 -23.57
CA ARG A 333 -0.58 -3.88 -22.82
C ARG A 333 -0.57 -3.44 -21.36
N PHE A 334 0.61 -3.34 -20.75
CA PHE A 334 0.78 -2.86 -19.38
C PHE A 334 1.88 -1.81 -19.31
N GLU A 335 1.59 -0.68 -18.67
CA GLU A 335 2.57 0.34 -18.32
C GLU A 335 2.54 0.60 -16.82
N PHE A 336 3.74 0.70 -16.25
CA PHE A 336 3.95 1.20 -14.89
C PHE A 336 4.63 2.57 -14.97
N VAL A 337 4.04 3.58 -14.35
CA VAL A 337 4.55 4.96 -14.35
C VAL A 337 4.67 5.45 -12.91
N TYR A 338 5.85 5.89 -12.52
CA TYR A 338 6.14 6.36 -11.18
C TYR A 338 6.33 7.87 -11.14
N PHE A 339 5.47 8.58 -10.41
CA PHE A 339 5.52 10.02 -10.20
C PHE A 339 5.74 10.34 -8.71
N PRO A 340 7.01 10.47 -8.22
CA PRO A 340 7.32 10.54 -6.80
C PRO A 340 7.27 11.94 -6.17
N ASN A 341 7.14 13.03 -6.94
CA ASN A 341 7.40 14.37 -6.40
C ASN A 341 6.32 14.89 -5.44
N ASP A 342 5.17 14.28 -5.37
CA ASP A 342 4.19 14.60 -4.32
C ASP A 342 4.65 14.20 -2.92
N HIS A 343 5.66 13.32 -2.77
CA HIS A 343 6.38 13.11 -1.51
C HIS A 343 6.90 14.44 -0.93
N THR A 344 7.36 15.33 -1.78
CA THR A 344 8.02 16.60 -1.45
C THR A 344 9.40 16.44 -0.77
N ALA A 345 10.18 17.49 -0.80
CA ALA A 345 11.44 17.59 -0.03
C ALA A 345 11.26 18.46 1.23
N GLY A 346 10.03 18.55 1.75
CA GLY A 346 9.70 19.40 2.88
C GLY A 346 10.07 20.87 2.60
N ALA A 347 10.72 21.51 3.58
CA ALA A 347 11.21 22.88 3.47
C ALA A 347 12.68 22.98 3.04
N SER A 348 13.26 21.93 2.42
CA SER A 348 14.68 21.90 2.07
C SER A 348 15.05 23.05 1.13
N PRO A 349 16.07 23.88 1.47
CA PRO A 349 16.51 24.97 0.62
C PRO A 349 16.97 24.48 -0.76
N GLY A 350 16.58 25.20 -1.81
CA GLY A 350 16.91 24.85 -3.19
C GLY A 350 15.92 23.89 -3.86
N TYR A 351 14.96 23.33 -3.14
CA TYR A 351 13.81 22.62 -3.69
C TYR A 351 12.60 23.55 -3.83
N PRO A 352 11.67 23.25 -4.74
CA PRO A 352 10.38 23.93 -4.76
C PRO A 352 9.62 23.74 -3.45
N SER A 353 8.68 24.63 -3.16
CA SER A 353 7.79 24.47 -2.01
C SER A 353 6.96 23.18 -2.12
N PRO A 354 6.57 22.55 -0.99
CA PRO A 354 5.71 21.37 -1.02
C PRO A 354 4.43 21.57 -1.85
N ASP A 355 3.77 22.71 -1.72
CA ASP A 355 2.56 23.03 -2.50
C ASP A 355 2.82 22.99 -4.01
N TYR A 356 3.97 23.48 -4.47
CA TYR A 356 4.31 23.44 -5.89
C TYR A 356 4.69 22.01 -6.35
N MET A 357 5.45 21.27 -5.55
CA MET A 357 5.83 19.90 -5.90
C MET A 357 4.58 19.00 -6.06
N VAL A 358 3.63 19.11 -5.13
CA VAL A 358 2.34 18.38 -5.22
C VAL A 358 1.51 18.87 -6.41
N ALA A 359 1.45 20.19 -6.65
CA ALA A 359 0.70 20.75 -7.78
C ALA A 359 1.32 20.40 -9.14
N GLU A 360 2.65 20.31 -9.24
CA GLU A 360 3.33 19.87 -10.46
C GLU A 360 3.07 18.39 -10.73
N ASN A 361 3.13 17.54 -9.70
CA ASN A 361 2.78 16.12 -9.77
C ASN A 361 1.32 15.93 -10.21
N ASP A 362 0.37 16.64 -9.61
CA ASP A 362 -1.04 16.66 -9.99
C ASP A 362 -1.24 17.07 -11.47
N TYR A 363 -0.54 18.11 -11.90
CA TYR A 363 -0.64 18.60 -13.28
C TYR A 363 -0.13 17.57 -14.29
N TYR A 364 1.04 16.96 -14.06
CA TYR A 364 1.58 15.97 -15.00
C TYR A 364 0.84 14.64 -14.95
N THR A 365 0.23 14.29 -13.82
CA THR A 365 -0.78 13.21 -13.76
C THR A 365 -1.97 13.54 -14.67
N GLY A 366 -2.51 14.76 -14.57
CA GLY A 366 -3.59 15.23 -15.47
C GLY A 366 -3.16 15.23 -16.93
N LYS A 367 -1.92 15.65 -17.24
CA LYS A 367 -1.37 15.64 -18.62
C LYS A 367 -1.18 14.23 -19.19
N LEU A 368 -0.86 13.25 -18.35
CA LEU A 368 -0.81 11.84 -18.77
C LEU A 368 -2.22 11.38 -19.18
N VAL A 369 -3.22 11.63 -18.34
CA VAL A 369 -4.63 11.30 -18.66
C VAL A 369 -5.12 12.04 -19.91
N GLU A 370 -4.84 13.35 -20.03
CA GLU A 370 -5.16 14.14 -21.23
C GLU A 370 -4.53 13.51 -22.48
N THR A 371 -3.23 13.21 -22.45
CA THR A 371 -2.52 12.64 -23.59
C THR A 371 -3.13 11.31 -24.03
N ILE A 372 -3.42 10.42 -23.11
CA ILE A 372 -4.02 9.11 -23.42
C ILE A 372 -5.46 9.29 -23.90
N SER A 373 -6.25 10.18 -23.27
CA SER A 373 -7.66 10.37 -23.59
C SER A 373 -7.90 11.01 -24.97
N HIS A 374 -6.92 11.71 -25.51
CA HIS A 374 -6.94 12.27 -26.88
C HIS A 374 -6.30 11.34 -27.93
N SER A 375 -5.89 10.15 -27.54
CA SER A 375 -5.23 9.19 -28.42
C SER A 375 -6.21 8.16 -28.98
N PRO A 376 -5.83 7.44 -30.05
CA PRO A 376 -6.64 6.32 -30.57
C PRO A 376 -6.71 5.13 -29.60
N TYR A 377 -5.93 5.09 -28.54
CA TYR A 377 -5.91 4.04 -27.52
C TYR A 377 -7.02 4.22 -26.47
N TRP A 378 -7.58 5.42 -26.33
CA TRP A 378 -8.45 5.80 -25.22
C TRP A 378 -9.61 4.82 -24.97
N GLU A 379 -10.36 4.47 -26.01
CA GLU A 379 -11.55 3.61 -25.87
C GLU A 379 -11.25 2.26 -25.21
N LYS A 380 -9.98 1.81 -25.26
CA LYS A 380 -9.55 0.49 -24.79
C LYS A 380 -8.54 0.57 -23.62
N THR A 381 -8.44 1.72 -22.98
CA THR A 381 -7.46 1.97 -21.90
C THR A 381 -8.15 2.19 -20.57
N LEU A 382 -7.58 1.58 -19.52
CA LEU A 382 -7.86 1.92 -18.13
C LEU A 382 -6.57 2.37 -17.45
N ILE A 383 -6.68 3.44 -16.67
CA ILE A 383 -5.61 4.01 -15.85
C ILE A 383 -5.99 3.77 -14.39
N PHE A 384 -5.12 3.10 -13.64
CA PHE A 384 -5.19 2.94 -12.21
C PHE A 384 -4.14 3.82 -11.57
N LEU A 385 -4.49 4.55 -10.54
CA LEU A 385 -3.59 5.38 -9.78
C LEU A 385 -3.77 5.09 -8.31
N ILE A 386 -2.67 4.99 -7.56
CA ILE A 386 -2.67 4.85 -6.11
C ILE A 386 -1.39 5.48 -5.53
N GLU A 387 -1.46 5.90 -4.27
CA GLU A 387 -0.28 6.16 -3.44
C GLU A 387 0.26 4.83 -2.91
N ASP A 388 1.56 4.70 -2.74
CA ASP A 388 2.18 3.49 -2.20
C ASP A 388 1.89 3.29 -0.71
N ASP A 389 1.79 4.39 0.03
CA ASP A 389 1.41 4.43 1.44
C ASP A 389 0.88 5.83 1.85
N PRO A 390 0.28 5.98 3.04
CA PRO A 390 -0.18 7.28 3.55
C PRO A 390 0.91 8.08 4.29
N GLN A 391 2.13 7.58 4.40
CA GLN A 391 3.32 8.18 5.06
C GLN A 391 3.01 8.88 6.39
N SER A 392 2.25 8.24 7.23
CA SER A 392 1.91 8.87 8.50
C SER A 392 1.19 10.24 8.37
N GLY A 393 0.52 10.50 7.25
CA GLY A 393 -0.30 11.70 7.04
C GLY A 393 -1.55 11.71 7.93
N ALA A 394 -2.16 12.88 8.09
CA ALA A 394 -3.40 13.00 8.87
C ALA A 394 -4.59 12.43 8.10
N ASP A 395 -5.38 11.59 8.77
CA ASP A 395 -6.66 11.08 8.29
C ASP A 395 -7.60 10.83 9.47
N HIS A 396 -8.91 11.08 9.31
CA HIS A 396 -9.85 10.95 10.42
C HIS A 396 -10.46 9.54 10.55
N VAL A 397 -10.34 8.71 9.52
CA VAL A 397 -10.92 7.36 9.50
C VAL A 397 -9.90 6.31 9.94
N ASP A 398 -8.78 6.22 9.21
CA ASP A 398 -7.74 5.21 9.46
C ASP A 398 -6.38 5.67 8.93
N SER A 399 -5.32 5.21 9.59
CA SER A 399 -3.93 5.53 9.20
C SER A 399 -3.49 4.96 7.86
N HIS A 400 -4.25 4.02 7.28
CA HIS A 400 -3.94 3.41 5.99
C HIS A 400 -4.81 3.96 4.85
N ARG A 401 -5.80 4.82 5.16
CA ARG A 401 -6.67 5.35 4.11
C ARG A 401 -5.92 6.31 3.20
N THR A 402 -5.96 6.02 1.90
CA THR A 402 -5.17 6.74 0.90
C THR A 402 -5.98 7.16 -0.32
N VAL A 403 -5.30 7.82 -1.26
CA VAL A 403 -5.88 8.31 -2.52
C VAL A 403 -5.67 7.26 -3.61
N GLY A 404 -6.72 7.00 -4.38
CA GLY A 404 -6.60 6.26 -5.62
C GLY A 404 -7.71 6.62 -6.60
N LEU A 405 -7.42 6.41 -7.86
CA LEU A 405 -8.31 6.73 -8.97
C LEU A 405 -8.36 5.56 -9.96
N VAL A 406 -9.53 5.34 -10.55
CA VAL A 406 -9.70 4.48 -11.72
C VAL A 406 -10.31 5.34 -12.82
N ILE A 407 -9.62 5.43 -13.95
CA ILE A 407 -9.91 6.39 -15.01
C ILE A 407 -9.98 5.65 -16.34
N GLY A 408 -10.98 5.95 -17.15
CA GLY A 408 -11.12 5.39 -18.49
C GLY A 408 -12.57 5.40 -18.99
N PRO A 409 -12.79 5.10 -20.27
CA PRO A 409 -14.12 5.14 -20.86
C PRO A 409 -15.12 4.19 -20.21
N HIS A 410 -14.64 3.03 -19.76
CA HIS A 410 -15.47 2.02 -19.11
C HIS A 410 -15.62 2.19 -17.58
N VAL A 411 -15.23 3.34 -17.05
CA VAL A 411 -15.44 3.71 -15.63
C VAL A 411 -16.76 4.49 -15.51
N LYS A 412 -17.54 4.20 -14.48
CA LYS A 412 -18.79 4.92 -14.19
C LYS A 412 -18.47 6.39 -13.89
N ARG A 413 -19.07 7.29 -14.64
CA ARG A 413 -18.85 8.73 -14.47
C ARG A 413 -19.59 9.27 -13.25
N GLY A 414 -18.90 10.10 -12.45
CA GLY A 414 -19.48 10.77 -11.28
C GLY A 414 -19.93 9.84 -10.16
N LEU A 415 -19.39 8.62 -10.12
CA LEU A 415 -19.68 7.66 -9.06
C LEU A 415 -18.95 8.07 -7.77
N VAL A 416 -19.68 8.13 -6.68
CA VAL A 416 -19.12 8.12 -5.32
C VAL A 416 -19.39 6.76 -4.72
N THR A 417 -18.35 6.09 -4.22
CA THR A 417 -18.48 4.76 -3.63
C THR A 417 -17.82 4.70 -2.26
N HIS A 418 -18.55 4.11 -1.31
CA HIS A 418 -18.10 3.80 0.05
C HIS A 418 -17.73 2.32 0.18
N GLU A 419 -17.58 1.62 -0.93
CA GLU A 419 -17.08 0.24 -0.92
C GLU A 419 -15.61 0.25 -0.51
N ARG A 420 -15.24 -0.67 0.40
CA ARG A 420 -13.84 -0.82 0.80
C ARG A 420 -13.03 -1.44 -0.33
N PHE A 421 -11.99 -0.75 -0.72
CA PHE A 421 -10.96 -1.22 -1.64
C PHE A 421 -9.58 -1.22 -0.95
N ASP A 422 -8.68 -2.03 -1.47
CA ASP A 422 -7.30 -2.16 -1.04
C ASP A 422 -6.39 -2.48 -2.25
N MET A 423 -5.09 -2.53 -2.03
CA MET A 423 -4.10 -2.81 -3.08
C MET A 423 -4.30 -4.18 -3.73
N PRO A 424 -4.51 -5.29 -3.00
CA PRO A 424 -4.79 -6.58 -3.62
C PRO A 424 -6.01 -6.59 -4.54
N ARG A 425 -7.09 -5.87 -4.20
CA ARG A 425 -8.27 -5.75 -5.06
C ARG A 425 -7.97 -4.98 -6.35
N MET A 426 -7.17 -3.92 -6.27
CA MET A 426 -6.74 -3.16 -7.45
C MET A 426 -5.85 -4.01 -8.36
N ILE A 427 -4.85 -4.70 -7.78
CA ILE A 427 -3.96 -5.59 -8.53
C ILE A 427 -4.76 -6.72 -9.18
N ARG A 428 -5.66 -7.36 -8.43
CA ARG A 428 -6.49 -8.43 -8.99
C ARG A 428 -7.35 -7.95 -10.16
N THR A 429 -7.84 -6.72 -10.09
CA THR A 429 -8.58 -6.10 -11.20
C THR A 429 -7.69 -5.97 -12.44
N MET A 430 -6.47 -5.47 -12.27
CA MET A 430 -5.51 -5.34 -13.38
C MET A 430 -5.11 -6.70 -13.95
N GLU A 431 -4.83 -7.70 -13.11
CA GLU A 431 -4.52 -9.06 -13.55
C GLU A 431 -5.64 -9.65 -14.40
N MET A 432 -6.90 -9.53 -13.93
CA MET A 432 -8.05 -10.05 -14.68
C MET A 432 -8.20 -9.36 -16.05
N LEU A 433 -7.97 -8.05 -16.12
CA LEU A 433 -8.00 -7.29 -17.39
C LEU A 433 -6.86 -7.69 -18.33
N LEU A 434 -5.69 -8.00 -17.77
CA LEU A 434 -4.50 -8.40 -18.52
C LEU A 434 -4.48 -9.89 -18.87
N GLY A 435 -5.38 -10.69 -18.28
CA GLY A 435 -5.42 -12.14 -18.44
C GLY A 435 -4.28 -12.85 -17.68
N LEU A 436 -3.81 -12.26 -16.58
CA LEU A 436 -2.77 -12.79 -15.73
C LEU A 436 -3.35 -13.57 -14.54
N PRO A 437 -2.71 -14.66 -14.10
CA PRO A 437 -3.06 -15.33 -12.85
C PRO A 437 -2.65 -14.46 -11.64
N PRO A 438 -3.20 -14.73 -10.45
CA PRO A 438 -2.78 -14.06 -9.24
C PRO A 438 -1.34 -14.44 -8.85
N MET A 439 -0.63 -13.50 -8.22
CA MET A 439 0.75 -13.68 -7.74
C MET A 439 0.80 -14.23 -6.33
N SER A 440 -0.11 -13.85 -5.48
CA SER A 440 -0.16 -14.21 -4.08
C SER A 440 -1.51 -14.80 -3.69
N ARG A 441 -1.66 -15.23 -2.45
CA ARG A 441 -2.97 -15.63 -1.95
C ARG A 441 -3.89 -14.43 -1.71
N PHE A 442 -3.34 -13.23 -1.50
CA PHE A 442 -4.13 -12.04 -1.18
C PHE A 442 -4.88 -11.55 -2.41
N ASP A 443 -4.20 -11.41 -3.55
CA ASP A 443 -4.86 -11.07 -4.82
C ASP A 443 -5.73 -12.23 -5.33
N ALA A 444 -5.31 -13.50 -5.13
CA ALA A 444 -6.12 -14.66 -5.48
C ALA A 444 -7.49 -14.67 -4.75
N MET A 445 -7.54 -14.16 -3.52
CA MET A 445 -8.75 -14.09 -2.71
C MET A 445 -9.47 -12.74 -2.82
N ALA A 446 -8.81 -11.72 -3.39
CA ALA A 446 -9.38 -10.40 -3.52
C ALA A 446 -10.49 -10.35 -4.58
N ALA A 447 -11.61 -9.72 -4.22
CA ALA A 447 -12.68 -9.46 -5.18
C ALA A 447 -12.28 -8.28 -6.09
N PRO A 448 -12.23 -8.45 -7.42
CA PRO A 448 -11.97 -7.34 -8.33
C PRO A 448 -12.96 -6.18 -8.18
N MET A 449 -12.55 -4.98 -8.51
CA MET A 449 -13.29 -3.71 -8.34
C MET A 449 -14.42 -3.53 -9.38
N ARG A 450 -15.29 -4.53 -9.56
CA ARG A 450 -16.33 -4.55 -10.64
C ARG A 450 -17.34 -3.44 -10.52
N SER A 451 -17.67 -3.01 -9.31
CA SER A 451 -18.69 -2.00 -9.01
C SER A 451 -18.43 -0.65 -9.67
N VAL A 452 -17.16 -0.34 -9.98
CA VAL A 452 -16.77 0.96 -10.56
C VAL A 452 -16.86 1.00 -12.09
N PHE A 453 -17.10 -0.14 -12.77
CA PHE A 453 -17.10 -0.23 -14.23
C PHE A 453 -18.49 -0.27 -14.85
N THR A 454 -18.56 0.03 -16.14
CA THR A 454 -19.77 -0.01 -16.98
C THR A 454 -19.47 -0.59 -18.35
N ALA A 455 -20.42 -1.39 -18.87
CA ALA A 455 -20.35 -1.94 -20.22
C ALA A 455 -20.41 -0.87 -21.32
N THR A 456 -21.08 0.25 -21.05
CA THR A 456 -21.24 1.34 -22.01
C THR A 456 -20.12 2.37 -21.80
N PRO A 457 -19.18 2.50 -22.75
CA PRO A 457 -18.07 3.44 -22.60
C PRO A 457 -18.55 4.90 -22.79
N ASP A 458 -17.97 5.81 -22.01
CA ASP A 458 -18.00 7.24 -22.25
C ASP A 458 -16.59 7.69 -22.67
N THR A 459 -16.41 7.92 -23.96
CA THR A 459 -15.12 8.27 -24.56
C THR A 459 -14.81 9.77 -24.51
N THR A 460 -15.58 10.57 -23.79
CA THR A 460 -15.27 11.98 -23.56
C THR A 460 -13.86 12.13 -23.00
N PRO A 461 -12.96 12.86 -23.70
CA PRO A 461 -11.59 13.03 -23.26
C PRO A 461 -11.51 13.94 -22.02
N TYR A 462 -10.38 13.84 -21.33
CA TYR A 462 -10.05 14.69 -20.20
C TYR A 462 -9.17 15.87 -20.65
N GLU A 463 -9.42 17.05 -20.11
CA GLU A 463 -8.59 18.26 -20.30
C GLU A 463 -7.88 18.59 -19.00
N ALA A 464 -6.55 18.63 -19.01
CA ALA A 464 -5.76 18.90 -17.82
C ALA A 464 -5.91 20.37 -17.36
N LEU A 465 -6.14 20.53 -16.06
CA LEU A 465 -6.26 21.84 -15.44
C LEU A 465 -4.87 22.37 -15.06
N PRO A 466 -4.63 23.67 -15.26
CA PRO A 466 -3.31 24.26 -15.02
C PRO A 466 -2.91 24.25 -13.54
N ILE A 467 -1.60 24.31 -13.27
CA ILE A 467 -1.06 24.46 -11.91
C ILE A 467 -1.65 25.72 -11.25
N GLY A 468 -2.33 25.54 -10.12
CA GLY A 468 -3.05 26.60 -9.40
C GLY A 468 -2.18 27.44 -8.44
N VAL A 469 -0.88 27.11 -8.29
CA VAL A 469 0.05 27.77 -7.37
C VAL A 469 1.35 28.18 -8.07
N PRO A 470 1.99 29.30 -7.67
CA PRO A 470 3.22 29.73 -8.30
C PRO A 470 4.40 28.85 -7.89
N LEU A 471 5.38 28.70 -8.78
CA LEU A 471 6.67 28.12 -8.41
C LEU A 471 7.35 29.03 -7.38
N THR A 472 7.53 28.49 -6.19
CA THR A 472 8.24 29.14 -5.08
C THR A 472 9.35 28.21 -4.63
N MET A 473 10.58 28.71 -4.53
CA MET A 473 11.72 27.94 -4.03
C MET A 473 11.88 28.15 -2.53
N ASN A 474 12.16 27.06 -1.80
CA ASN A 474 12.50 27.13 -0.39
C ASN A 474 13.86 27.82 -0.20
N GLY A 475 13.91 28.77 0.71
CA GLY A 475 15.13 29.42 1.18
C GLY A 475 15.60 28.86 2.53
N ALA A 476 16.76 29.30 2.98
CA ALA A 476 17.27 28.91 4.31
C ALA A 476 16.41 29.46 5.47
N ASP A 477 15.61 30.48 5.19
CA ASP A 477 14.67 31.14 6.11
C ASP A 477 13.24 30.57 6.04
N THR A 478 12.99 29.59 5.14
CA THR A 478 11.70 28.91 5.09
C THR A 478 11.41 28.19 6.41
N PRO A 479 10.23 28.35 7.01
CA PRO A 479 9.87 27.63 8.23
C PRO A 479 10.06 26.11 8.07
N GLY A 480 10.81 25.47 8.96
CA GLY A 480 11.15 24.04 8.87
C GLY A 480 12.39 23.70 8.02
N ALA A 481 13.06 24.69 7.40
CA ALA A 481 14.26 24.46 6.58
C ALA A 481 15.37 23.77 7.37
N ALA A 482 15.65 24.23 8.59
CA ALA A 482 16.68 23.65 9.45
C ALA A 482 16.39 22.19 9.84
N GLU A 483 15.14 21.80 9.89
CA GLU A 483 14.69 20.42 10.16
C GLU A 483 14.79 19.57 8.90
N SER A 484 14.30 20.08 7.77
CA SER A 484 14.35 19.38 6.48
C SER A 484 15.78 19.13 6.01
N MET A 485 16.73 20.03 6.28
CA MET A 485 18.15 19.81 5.97
C MET A 485 18.81 18.65 6.76
N LYS A 486 18.16 18.13 7.79
CA LYS A 486 18.63 16.95 8.54
C LYS A 486 18.08 15.64 8.00
N MET A 487 17.11 15.70 7.09
CA MET A 487 16.46 14.56 6.48
C MET A 487 17.24 14.10 5.25
N ASP A 488 17.30 12.81 5.01
CA ASP A 488 17.98 12.22 3.86
C ASP A 488 16.96 11.91 2.75
N PHE A 489 16.77 12.83 1.82
CA PHE A 489 15.88 12.67 0.68
C PHE A 489 16.51 11.93 -0.51
N SER A 490 17.69 11.35 -0.35
CA SER A 490 18.38 10.64 -1.44
C SER A 490 17.70 9.31 -1.82
N LYS A 491 16.86 8.76 -0.93
CA LYS A 491 16.08 7.54 -1.15
C LYS A 491 14.75 7.63 -0.40
N PRO A 492 13.72 6.91 -0.88
CA PRO A 492 12.49 6.71 -0.10
C PRO A 492 12.81 6.11 1.28
N ASP A 493 11.96 6.32 2.26
CA ASP A 493 12.03 5.72 3.60
C ASP A 493 13.27 6.06 4.45
N ARG A 494 14.12 7.01 4.03
CA ARG A 494 15.21 7.53 4.87
C ARG A 494 14.82 8.77 5.65
N ILE A 495 13.63 9.24 5.44
CA ILE A 495 13.07 10.45 6.03
C ILE A 495 12.27 10.04 7.27
N PRO A 496 12.46 10.69 8.42
CA PRO A 496 11.57 10.50 9.56
C PRO A 496 10.18 11.09 9.27
N ASP A 497 9.20 10.24 8.95
CA ASP A 497 7.84 10.61 8.52
C ASP A 497 7.20 11.67 9.42
N MET A 498 7.27 11.47 10.73
CA MET A 498 6.69 12.40 11.69
C MET A 498 7.33 13.79 11.67
N ALA A 499 8.64 13.85 11.44
CA ALA A 499 9.32 15.12 11.32
C ALA A 499 8.93 15.84 10.01
N LEU A 500 8.83 15.09 8.91
CA LEU A 500 8.36 15.61 7.63
C LEU A 500 6.91 16.12 7.74
N ASN A 501 5.99 15.32 8.27
CA ASN A 501 4.59 15.71 8.41
C ASN A 501 4.40 16.97 9.28
N ARG A 502 5.17 17.14 10.34
CA ARG A 502 5.18 18.38 11.14
C ARG A 502 5.61 19.58 10.31
N VAL A 503 6.65 19.44 9.50
CA VAL A 503 7.11 20.51 8.60
C VAL A 503 6.02 20.85 7.59
N LEU A 504 5.44 19.85 6.92
CA LEU A 504 4.38 20.03 5.92
C LEU A 504 3.13 20.68 6.54
N TRP A 505 2.70 20.20 7.71
CA TRP A 505 1.56 20.77 8.42
C TRP A 505 1.79 22.24 8.80
N ASN A 506 2.94 22.54 9.40
CA ASN A 506 3.29 23.92 9.78
C ASN A 506 3.37 24.87 8.58
N LEU A 507 3.85 24.41 7.43
CA LEU A 507 3.90 25.21 6.21
C LEU A 507 2.50 25.50 5.66
N ALA A 508 1.65 24.48 5.60
CA ALA A 508 0.32 24.60 4.99
C ALA A 508 -0.70 25.30 5.94
N ARG A 509 -0.73 24.93 7.21
CA ARG A 509 -1.79 25.33 8.15
C ARG A 509 -1.35 26.40 9.15
N ARG A 510 -0.07 26.49 9.48
CA ARG A 510 0.47 27.36 10.55
C ARG A 510 -0.19 27.13 11.91
N GLU A 511 -0.59 25.90 12.16
CA GLU A 511 -1.26 25.44 13.35
C GLU A 511 -0.39 24.42 14.10
N PRO A 512 -0.61 24.21 15.42
CA PRO A 512 0.11 23.19 16.17
C PRO A 512 -0.13 21.77 15.62
N TRP A 513 0.90 20.96 15.66
CA TRP A 513 0.80 19.53 15.47
C TRP A 513 0.56 18.82 16.82
N PRO A 514 -0.17 17.72 16.91
CA PRO A 514 -0.91 17.04 15.82
C PRO A 514 -2.19 17.76 15.40
N PRO A 515 -2.66 17.53 14.17
CA PRO A 515 -3.94 18.10 13.73
C PRO A 515 -5.12 17.55 14.55
N LYS A 516 -6.14 18.37 14.70
CA LYS A 516 -7.40 17.95 15.33
C LYS A 516 -8.45 17.84 14.24
N SER A 517 -9.09 16.66 14.14
CA SER A 517 -10.25 16.49 13.28
C SER A 517 -11.43 17.29 13.80
N ALA A 518 -12.10 18.02 12.92
CA ALA A 518 -13.33 18.72 13.24
C ALA A 518 -14.51 17.75 13.45
N ARG A 519 -14.46 16.55 12.87
CA ARG A 519 -15.53 15.54 12.96
C ARG A 519 -15.59 14.84 14.33
N PHE A 520 -14.47 14.77 15.07
CA PHE A 520 -14.41 14.15 16.40
C PHE A 520 -14.52 15.13 17.56
N SER A 521 -14.71 16.43 17.29
CA SER A 521 -14.81 17.44 18.35
C SER A 521 -16.15 17.44 19.11
N SER A 522 -17.10 16.60 18.75
CA SER A 522 -18.46 16.61 19.26
C SER A 522 -18.95 15.31 19.92
N ASP A 523 -18.13 14.27 20.00
CA ASP A 523 -18.55 13.02 20.65
C ASP A 523 -17.93 12.90 22.05
N PRO A 524 -18.73 13.05 23.14
CA PRO A 524 -18.23 12.92 24.50
C PRO A 524 -17.96 11.47 24.94
N ASP A 525 -18.31 10.47 24.12
CA ASP A 525 -18.18 9.04 24.46
C ASP A 525 -16.97 8.35 23.79
N ASP A 526 -16.10 9.11 23.14
CA ASP A 526 -14.89 8.58 22.46
C ASP A 526 -13.62 8.59 23.36
N ASP A 527 -13.78 8.70 24.68
CA ASP A 527 -12.69 8.60 25.66
C ASP A 527 -12.40 7.15 26.10
#